data_1e8e5e53672b52e393430d7172bc9f0d
#
_entry.id   1e8e5e53672b52e393430d7172bc9f0d
#
_cell.length_a   1.000
_cell.length_b   1.000
_cell.length_c   1.000
_cell.angle_alpha   90.00
_cell.angle_beta   90.00
_cell.angle_gamma   90.00
#
_symmetry.space_group_name_H-M   'P 1'
#
loop_
_entity.id
_entity.type
_entity.pdbx_description
1 polymer ?
#
loop_
_entity_poly.entity_id
_entity_poly.type
_entity_poly.pdbx_seq_one_letter_code
_entity_poly.pdbx_strand_id
1 'polypeptide(L)'
;MTRRSLLWLPIPALFAAPAGKFSPRLWASITDIYAQTLRHPFLTGLADGTLAKEKFDFYLKQDSLYLVAFAEALGVLASKAPRVDWMMTLNQHAIDSVKTERELHESILRGASASKMAPVNYAYSNHFLATVHRKSFAEGLCALLPCYWIYWEVGKELKKRGSKNPDYRKWIDQYAAEGYGKTVQLVLDMIDEESKRLDADRKQACVDLFVTSSRYEYLFWDMAWRLEAWKP
;
A
#
# COMPACT_ATOMS: atom_id res chain seq x y z
N MET A 1 -35.69 15.36 -62.10
CA MET A 1 -34.40 15.32 -61.30
C MET A 1 -34.64 15.92 -59.93
N THR A 2 -34.96 15.10 -58.96
CA THR A 2 -35.28 15.51 -57.59
C THR A 2 -34.06 15.41 -56.70
N ARG A 3 -33.56 16.55 -56.21
CA ARG A 3 -32.45 16.61 -55.24
C ARG A 3 -32.96 16.13 -53.87
N ARG A 4 -32.43 15.00 -53.40
CA ARG A 4 -32.59 14.56 -52.01
C ARG A 4 -31.62 15.35 -51.11
N SER A 5 -32.19 16.20 -50.25
CA SER A 5 -31.46 16.86 -49.18
C SER A 5 -31.19 15.83 -48.06
N LEU A 6 -29.91 15.50 -47.81
CA LEU A 6 -29.52 14.76 -46.62
C LEU A 6 -29.59 15.70 -45.39
N LEU A 7 -30.52 15.41 -44.51
CA LEU A 7 -30.59 16.04 -43.20
C LEU A 7 -29.49 15.42 -42.31
N TRP A 8 -28.48 16.21 -41.97
CA TRP A 8 -27.52 15.89 -40.95
C TRP A 8 -28.21 16.05 -39.56
N LEU A 9 -28.47 14.92 -38.88
CA LEU A 9 -28.86 14.94 -37.47
C LEU A 9 -27.60 15.11 -36.63
N PRO A 10 -27.57 16.04 -35.65
CA PRO A 10 -26.44 16.16 -34.74
C PRO A 10 -26.37 14.92 -33.82
N ILE A 11 -25.24 14.26 -33.80
CA ILE A 11 -24.94 13.21 -32.83
C ILE A 11 -24.95 13.88 -31.45
N PRO A 12 -25.77 13.42 -30.49
CA PRO A 12 -25.71 13.97 -29.13
C PRO A 12 -24.31 13.71 -28.54
N ALA A 13 -23.62 14.78 -28.16
CA ALA A 13 -22.41 14.66 -27.39
C ALA A 13 -22.74 13.92 -26.10
N LEU A 14 -22.24 12.69 -25.95
CA LEU A 14 -22.25 11.98 -24.67
C LEU A 14 -21.42 12.83 -23.71
N PHE A 15 -22.04 13.62 -22.87
CA PHE A 15 -21.42 14.20 -21.71
C PHE A 15 -21.05 13.02 -20.79
N ALA A 16 -19.76 12.63 -20.80
CA ALA A 16 -19.23 11.75 -19.79
C ALA A 16 -19.50 12.40 -18.41
N ALA A 17 -20.28 11.73 -17.58
CA ALA A 17 -20.46 12.15 -16.20
C ALA A 17 -19.06 12.36 -15.57
N PRO A 18 -18.86 13.36 -14.69
CA PRO A 18 -17.59 13.59 -14.06
C PRO A 18 -17.15 12.27 -13.42
N ALA A 19 -16.02 11.76 -13.87
CA ALA A 19 -15.48 10.50 -13.36
C ALA A 19 -15.25 10.67 -11.85
N GLY A 20 -16.03 9.95 -11.03
CA GLY A 20 -15.82 9.91 -9.59
C GLY A 20 -14.41 9.47 -9.27
N LYS A 21 -13.96 9.73 -8.03
CA LYS A 21 -12.65 9.26 -7.56
C LYS A 21 -12.47 7.76 -7.79
N PHE A 22 -11.27 7.33 -8.16
CA PHE A 22 -10.96 5.92 -8.42
C PHE A 22 -10.63 5.15 -7.12
N SER A 23 -10.06 5.85 -6.15
CA SER A 23 -9.69 5.27 -4.85
C SER A 23 -10.84 4.53 -4.13
N PRO A 24 -12.11 4.98 -4.14
CA PRO A 24 -13.20 4.19 -3.56
C PRO A 24 -13.42 2.82 -4.23
N ARG A 25 -13.18 2.72 -5.55
CA ARG A 25 -13.25 1.45 -6.27
C ARG A 25 -12.13 0.51 -5.86
N LEU A 26 -10.91 1.02 -5.67
CA LEU A 26 -9.79 0.25 -5.16
C LEU A 26 -10.11 -0.31 -3.76
N TRP A 27 -10.59 0.53 -2.85
CA TRP A 27 -10.93 0.09 -1.50
C TRP A 27 -12.06 -0.94 -1.48
N ALA A 28 -13.10 -0.72 -2.27
CA ALA A 28 -14.23 -1.65 -2.40
C ALA A 28 -13.78 -3.05 -2.88
N SER A 29 -12.70 -3.14 -3.67
CA SER A 29 -12.19 -4.41 -4.17
C SER A 29 -11.47 -5.28 -3.12
N ILE A 30 -11.16 -4.73 -1.95
CA ILE A 30 -10.42 -5.41 -0.88
C ILE A 30 -11.17 -5.50 0.45
N THR A 31 -12.45 -5.15 0.49
CA THR A 31 -13.24 -5.11 1.74
C THR A 31 -13.17 -6.43 2.53
N ASP A 32 -13.25 -7.57 1.84
CA ASP A 32 -13.16 -8.89 2.48
C ASP A 32 -11.76 -9.19 2.99
N ILE A 33 -10.71 -8.82 2.22
CA ILE A 33 -9.31 -8.96 2.64
C ILE A 33 -9.06 -8.11 3.88
N TYR A 34 -9.50 -6.85 3.87
CA TYR A 34 -9.35 -5.94 5.01
C TYR A 34 -10.11 -6.45 6.25
N ALA A 35 -11.34 -6.95 6.08
CA ALA A 35 -12.09 -7.54 7.18
C ALA A 35 -11.41 -8.78 7.77
N GLN A 36 -10.76 -9.61 6.96
CA GLN A 36 -9.96 -10.74 7.44
C GLN A 36 -8.69 -10.26 8.15
N THR A 37 -8.03 -9.24 7.61
CA THR A 37 -6.85 -8.61 8.20
C THR A 37 -7.13 -8.13 9.62
N LEU A 38 -8.21 -7.40 9.86
CA LEU A 38 -8.58 -6.92 11.20
C LEU A 38 -8.87 -8.04 12.22
N ARG A 39 -9.21 -9.23 11.76
CA ARG A 39 -9.43 -10.42 12.59
C ARG A 39 -8.20 -11.31 12.73
N HIS A 40 -7.11 -10.95 12.02
CA HIS A 40 -5.89 -11.75 12.07
C HIS A 40 -5.33 -11.79 13.50
N PRO A 41 -4.91 -12.99 14.02
CA PRO A 41 -4.45 -13.14 15.39
C PRO A 41 -3.22 -12.30 15.74
N PHE A 42 -2.38 -11.95 14.77
CA PHE A 42 -1.28 -11.01 14.96
C PHE A 42 -1.80 -9.62 15.36
N LEU A 43 -2.76 -9.07 14.61
CA LEU A 43 -3.30 -7.73 14.86
C LEU A 43 -4.19 -7.68 16.11
N THR A 44 -4.98 -8.71 16.35
CA THR A 44 -5.77 -8.79 17.59
C THR A 44 -4.89 -8.88 18.81
N GLY A 45 -3.83 -9.71 18.78
CA GLY A 45 -2.86 -9.82 19.86
C GLY A 45 -2.03 -8.54 20.05
N LEU A 46 -1.74 -7.79 18.97
CA LEU A 46 -1.09 -6.48 19.04
C LEU A 46 -1.99 -5.47 19.80
N ALA A 47 -3.28 -5.39 19.42
CA ALA A 47 -4.24 -4.50 20.07
C ALA A 47 -4.47 -4.88 21.55
N ASP A 48 -4.62 -6.18 21.86
CA ASP A 48 -4.89 -6.65 23.22
C ASP A 48 -3.62 -6.68 24.11
N GLY A 49 -2.44 -6.51 23.48
CA GLY A 49 -1.15 -6.59 24.19
C GLY A 49 -0.69 -8.03 24.48
N THR A 50 -1.33 -9.03 23.87
CA THR A 50 -1.08 -10.47 24.12
C THR A 50 -0.22 -11.13 23.04
N LEU A 51 0.11 -10.43 21.96
CA LEU A 51 1.00 -10.95 20.91
C LEU A 51 2.34 -11.36 21.54
N ALA A 52 2.84 -12.56 21.19
CA ALA A 52 4.15 -12.99 21.63
C ALA A 52 5.24 -12.06 21.08
N LYS A 53 6.12 -11.60 21.96
CA LYS A 53 7.22 -10.66 21.61
C LYS A 53 8.06 -11.18 20.44
N GLU A 54 8.36 -12.48 20.40
CA GLU A 54 9.12 -13.12 19.34
C GLU A 54 8.49 -12.88 17.94
N LYS A 55 7.17 -12.94 17.84
CA LYS A 55 6.43 -12.69 16.59
C LYS A 55 6.49 -11.22 16.17
N PHE A 56 6.41 -10.33 17.13
CA PHE A 56 6.54 -8.90 16.88
C PHE A 56 7.98 -8.53 16.48
N ASP A 57 8.98 -9.06 17.16
CA ASP A 57 10.39 -8.87 16.81
C ASP A 57 10.70 -9.44 15.42
N PHE A 58 10.13 -10.59 15.08
CA PHE A 58 10.25 -11.17 13.74
C PHE A 58 9.62 -10.26 12.68
N TYR A 59 8.40 -9.77 12.94
CA TYR A 59 7.73 -8.81 12.06
C TYR A 59 8.62 -7.60 11.78
N LEU A 60 9.12 -6.92 12.83
CA LEU A 60 9.96 -5.73 12.67
C LEU A 60 11.26 -6.01 11.90
N LYS A 61 11.88 -7.18 12.13
CA LYS A 61 13.08 -7.58 11.39
C LYS A 61 12.78 -7.78 9.90
N GLN A 62 11.65 -8.41 9.58
CA GLN A 62 11.24 -8.59 8.19
C GLN A 62 10.83 -7.27 7.54
N ASP A 63 10.18 -6.41 8.29
CA ASP A 63 9.75 -5.08 7.85
C ASP A 63 10.96 -4.18 7.52
N SER A 64 12.04 -4.24 8.30
CA SER A 64 13.29 -3.53 7.99
C SER A 64 13.87 -3.89 6.62
N LEU A 65 13.79 -5.15 6.21
CA LEU A 65 14.23 -5.59 4.88
C LEU A 65 13.24 -5.16 3.78
N TYR A 66 11.93 -5.26 4.08
CA TYR A 66 10.86 -4.83 3.20
C TYR A 66 10.98 -3.34 2.84
N LEU A 67 11.21 -2.48 3.83
CA LEU A 67 11.27 -1.03 3.65
C LEU A 67 12.44 -0.58 2.78
N VAL A 68 13.55 -1.31 2.78
CA VAL A 68 14.66 -1.05 1.83
C VAL A 68 14.19 -1.31 0.40
N ALA A 69 13.54 -2.44 0.13
CA ALA A 69 13.00 -2.76 -1.19
C ALA A 69 11.86 -1.81 -1.59
N PHE A 70 11.04 -1.39 -0.63
CA PHE A 70 9.95 -0.43 -0.84
C PHE A 70 10.49 0.96 -1.21
N ALA A 71 11.55 1.42 -0.55
CA ALA A 71 12.22 2.68 -0.89
C ALA A 71 12.83 2.64 -2.30
N GLU A 72 13.46 1.51 -2.69
CA GLU A 72 13.92 1.28 -4.06
C GLU A 72 12.77 1.39 -5.06
N ALA A 73 11.65 0.71 -4.78
CA ALA A 73 10.47 0.75 -5.64
C ALA A 73 9.88 2.16 -5.78
N LEU A 74 9.85 2.93 -4.69
CA LEU A 74 9.42 4.34 -4.72
C LEU A 74 10.34 5.20 -5.58
N GLY A 75 11.66 5.01 -5.51
CA GLY A 75 12.62 5.71 -6.36
C GLY A 75 12.42 5.40 -7.85
N VAL A 76 12.21 4.13 -8.19
CA VAL A 76 11.89 3.70 -9.56
C VAL A 76 10.55 4.30 -10.01
N LEU A 77 9.52 4.26 -9.17
CA LEU A 77 8.21 4.83 -9.48
C LEU A 77 8.30 6.36 -9.67
N ALA A 78 9.07 7.04 -8.83
CA ALA A 78 9.30 8.49 -8.91
C ALA A 78 9.88 8.89 -10.28
N SER A 79 10.78 8.08 -10.84
CA SER A 79 11.36 8.35 -12.17
C SER A 79 10.33 8.29 -13.31
N LYS A 80 9.18 7.66 -13.08
CA LYS A 80 8.05 7.53 -14.02
C LYS A 80 6.94 8.53 -13.77
N ALA A 81 7.04 9.34 -12.72
CA ALA A 81 5.98 10.27 -12.34
C ALA A 81 5.74 11.31 -13.46
N PRO A 82 4.48 11.55 -13.86
CA PRO A 82 4.17 12.48 -14.95
C PRO A 82 4.31 13.95 -14.53
N ARG A 83 4.57 14.21 -13.25
CA ARG A 83 4.68 15.57 -12.66
C ARG A 83 5.90 15.63 -11.72
N VAL A 84 6.58 16.77 -11.72
CA VAL A 84 7.78 16.99 -10.89
C VAL A 84 7.45 16.97 -9.39
N ASP A 85 6.33 17.56 -8.98
CA ASP A 85 5.89 17.53 -7.58
C ASP A 85 5.60 16.11 -7.07
N TRP A 86 5.04 15.23 -7.89
CA TRP A 86 4.86 13.82 -7.56
C TRP A 86 6.19 13.06 -7.48
N MET A 87 7.10 13.33 -8.42
CA MET A 87 8.46 12.78 -8.36
C MET A 87 9.16 13.15 -7.05
N MET A 88 9.11 14.43 -6.66
CA MET A 88 9.72 14.90 -5.41
C MET A 88 9.07 14.25 -4.19
N THR A 89 7.73 14.16 -4.17
CA THR A 89 6.97 13.54 -3.08
C THR A 89 7.34 12.07 -2.90
N LEU A 90 7.38 11.29 -3.99
CA LEU A 90 7.71 9.85 -3.91
C LEU A 90 9.16 9.62 -3.49
N ASN A 91 10.10 10.45 -3.93
CA ASN A 91 11.50 10.38 -3.45
C ASN A 91 11.60 10.75 -1.97
N GLN A 92 10.82 11.74 -1.49
CA GLN A 92 10.78 12.06 -0.07
C GLN A 92 10.20 10.90 0.74
N HIS A 93 9.11 10.25 0.27
CA HIS A 93 8.55 9.07 0.91
C HIS A 93 9.56 7.90 0.95
N ALA A 94 10.39 7.72 -0.08
CA ALA A 94 11.45 6.71 -0.07
C ALA A 94 12.49 6.99 1.03
N ILE A 95 12.87 8.26 1.23
CA ILE A 95 13.79 8.66 2.30
C ILE A 95 13.14 8.45 3.67
N ASP A 96 11.90 8.89 3.84
CA ASP A 96 11.18 8.86 5.12
C ASP A 96 10.87 7.42 5.55
N SER A 97 10.51 6.53 4.62
CA SER A 97 10.26 5.12 4.93
C SER A 97 11.49 4.43 5.53
N VAL A 98 12.68 4.73 5.03
CA VAL A 98 13.93 4.17 5.59
C VAL A 98 14.32 4.82 6.91
N LYS A 99 14.11 6.14 7.08
CA LYS A 99 14.54 6.87 8.29
C LYS A 99 13.59 6.62 9.47
N THR A 100 12.32 6.94 9.29
CA THR A 100 11.32 6.90 10.37
C THR A 100 11.10 5.49 10.90
N GLU A 101 11.01 4.54 9.98
CA GLU A 101 10.85 3.14 10.36
C GLU A 101 12.10 2.55 11.01
N ARG A 102 13.30 2.94 10.56
CA ARG A 102 14.53 2.55 11.23
C ARG A 102 14.57 3.05 12.67
N GLU A 103 14.21 4.29 12.93
CA GLU A 103 14.19 4.85 14.27
C GLU A 103 13.23 4.06 15.19
N LEU A 104 12.02 3.70 14.69
CA LEU A 104 11.10 2.86 15.43
C LEU A 104 11.69 1.47 15.69
N HIS A 105 12.19 0.80 14.65
CA HIS A 105 12.71 -0.55 14.75
C HIS A 105 13.94 -0.61 15.66
N GLU A 106 14.88 0.33 15.55
CA GLU A 106 16.05 0.40 16.42
C GLU A 106 15.66 0.61 17.88
N SER A 107 14.65 1.44 18.16
CA SER A 107 14.15 1.69 19.51
C SER A 107 13.57 0.43 20.18
N ILE A 108 13.05 -0.52 19.38
CA ILE A 108 12.41 -1.75 19.87
C ILE A 108 13.37 -2.94 19.80
N LEU A 109 14.05 -3.12 18.66
CA LEU A 109 14.92 -4.28 18.39
C LEU A 109 16.32 -4.17 19.01
N ARG A 110 16.74 -2.97 19.41
CA ARG A 110 18.07 -2.71 20.04
C ARG A 110 19.23 -3.27 19.20
N GLY A 111 19.20 -3.08 17.89
CA GLY A 111 20.24 -3.49 16.96
C GLY A 111 20.11 -4.92 16.40
N ALA A 112 19.10 -5.70 16.81
CA ALA A 112 18.87 -7.02 16.22
C ALA A 112 18.24 -6.90 14.82
N SER A 113 18.95 -7.33 13.76
CA SER A 113 18.47 -7.31 12.37
C SER A 113 18.22 -8.71 11.82
N ALA A 114 17.39 -8.82 10.77
CA ALA A 114 17.29 -10.04 9.96
C ALA A 114 18.39 -10.05 8.90
N SER A 115 18.92 -11.23 8.61
CA SER A 115 19.92 -11.42 7.55
C SER A 115 19.30 -11.78 6.20
N LYS A 116 18.07 -12.31 6.19
CA LYS A 116 17.36 -12.77 4.98
C LYS A 116 15.86 -12.50 5.07
N MET A 117 15.26 -12.16 3.94
CA MET A 117 13.81 -12.11 3.80
C MET A 117 13.21 -13.50 3.93
N ALA A 118 12.12 -13.62 4.69
CA ALA A 118 11.26 -14.79 4.68
C ALA A 118 10.56 -14.95 3.31
N PRO A 119 10.05 -16.15 2.97
CA PRO A 119 9.44 -16.42 1.65
C PRO A 119 8.40 -15.39 1.21
N VAL A 120 7.44 -15.06 2.07
CA VAL A 120 6.40 -14.06 1.76
C VAL A 120 6.99 -12.67 1.55
N ASN A 121 7.91 -12.23 2.42
CA ASN A 121 8.56 -10.93 2.26
C ASN A 121 9.33 -10.84 0.94
N TYR A 122 10.08 -11.89 0.60
CA TYR A 122 10.78 -11.97 -0.68
C TYR A 122 9.82 -11.93 -1.88
N ALA A 123 8.72 -12.69 -1.83
CA ALA A 123 7.74 -12.72 -2.90
C ALA A 123 7.04 -11.36 -3.08
N TYR A 124 6.63 -10.72 -1.98
CA TYR A 124 5.98 -9.41 -2.02
C TYR A 124 6.91 -8.32 -2.52
N SER A 125 8.15 -8.26 -2.02
CA SER A 125 9.15 -7.30 -2.49
C SER A 125 9.42 -7.45 -3.98
N ASN A 126 9.58 -8.68 -4.48
CA ASN A 126 9.75 -8.92 -5.91
C ASN A 126 8.50 -8.58 -6.74
N HIS A 127 7.29 -8.80 -6.21
CA HIS A 127 6.05 -8.43 -6.88
C HIS A 127 5.99 -6.93 -7.18
N PHE A 128 6.17 -6.08 -6.18
CA PHE A 128 6.09 -4.63 -6.42
C PHE A 128 7.31 -4.09 -7.18
N LEU A 129 8.53 -4.59 -6.93
CA LEU A 129 9.71 -4.22 -7.72
C LEU A 129 9.53 -4.57 -9.19
N ALA A 130 9.12 -5.80 -9.51
CA ALA A 130 8.84 -6.19 -10.90
C ALA A 130 7.75 -5.31 -11.53
N THR A 131 6.73 -4.93 -10.75
CA THR A 131 5.64 -4.07 -11.23
C THR A 131 6.15 -2.66 -11.54
N VAL A 132 6.87 -2.01 -10.62
CA VAL A 132 7.36 -0.64 -10.88
C VAL A 132 8.38 -0.58 -12.01
N HIS A 133 9.15 -1.64 -12.25
CA HIS A 133 10.06 -1.70 -13.38
C HIS A 133 9.35 -1.91 -14.73
N ARG A 134 8.36 -2.80 -14.79
CA ARG A 134 7.78 -3.30 -16.05
C ARG A 134 6.47 -2.63 -16.46
N LYS A 135 5.79 -1.96 -15.54
CA LYS A 135 4.45 -1.43 -15.75
C LYS A 135 4.43 0.10 -15.76
N SER A 136 3.27 0.67 -16.02
CA SER A 136 3.04 2.12 -16.01
C SER A 136 3.14 2.71 -14.61
N PHE A 137 3.20 4.04 -14.53
CA PHE A 137 3.16 4.78 -13.26
C PHE A 137 1.93 4.43 -12.42
N ALA A 138 0.73 4.44 -13.04
CA ALA A 138 -0.52 4.13 -12.34
C ALA A 138 -0.54 2.70 -11.78
N GLU A 139 -0.09 1.72 -12.58
CA GLU A 139 -0.01 0.33 -12.15
C GLU A 139 1.00 0.15 -11.01
N GLY A 140 2.18 0.78 -11.11
CA GLY A 140 3.19 0.79 -10.04
C GLY A 140 2.67 1.42 -8.76
N LEU A 141 1.97 2.57 -8.88
CA LEU A 141 1.35 3.24 -7.74
C LEU A 141 0.33 2.35 -7.04
N CYS A 142 -0.53 1.65 -7.80
CA CYS A 142 -1.52 0.71 -7.25
C CYS A 142 -0.88 -0.51 -6.59
N ALA A 143 0.29 -0.96 -7.04
CA ALA A 143 1.02 -2.05 -6.38
C ALA A 143 1.64 -1.62 -5.04
N LEU A 144 2.00 -0.34 -4.88
CA LEU A 144 2.60 0.17 -3.63
C LEU A 144 1.55 0.73 -2.64
N LEU A 145 0.40 1.17 -3.13
CA LEU A 145 -0.63 1.85 -2.33
C LEU A 145 -1.17 1.03 -1.14
N PRO A 146 -1.32 -0.31 -1.20
CA PRO A 146 -1.78 -1.10 -0.04
C PRO A 146 -0.93 -0.90 1.21
N CYS A 147 0.40 -0.83 1.08
CA CYS A 147 1.31 -0.58 2.19
C CYS A 147 1.01 0.75 2.92
N TYR A 148 0.65 1.78 2.19
CA TYR A 148 0.24 3.04 2.78
C TYR A 148 -1.15 2.96 3.42
N TRP A 149 -2.14 2.55 2.63
CA TRP A 149 -3.53 2.74 2.99
C TRP A 149 -4.03 1.73 4.02
N ILE A 150 -3.68 0.45 3.85
CA ILE A 150 -4.10 -0.61 4.78
C ILE A 150 -3.49 -0.35 6.17
N TYR A 151 -2.20 0.04 6.24
CA TYR A 151 -1.56 0.35 7.52
C TYR A 151 -2.21 1.54 8.23
N TRP A 152 -2.60 2.58 7.49
CA TRP A 152 -3.33 3.71 8.07
C TRP A 152 -4.68 3.29 8.64
N GLU A 153 -5.46 2.54 7.87
CA GLU A 153 -6.78 2.07 8.32
C GLU A 153 -6.65 1.10 9.51
N VAL A 154 -5.70 0.17 9.48
CA VAL A 154 -5.39 -0.73 10.59
C VAL A 154 -4.95 0.06 11.82
N GLY A 155 -4.03 1.01 11.66
CA GLY A 155 -3.57 1.87 12.76
C GLY A 155 -4.72 2.60 13.45
N LYS A 156 -5.60 3.23 12.67
CA LYS A 156 -6.80 3.92 13.20
C LYS A 156 -7.75 2.96 13.96
N GLU A 157 -7.95 1.76 13.41
CA GLU A 157 -8.85 0.79 14.03
C GLU A 157 -8.27 0.23 15.33
N LEU A 158 -6.98 -0.14 15.33
CA LEU A 158 -6.32 -0.63 16.53
C LEU A 158 -6.20 0.46 17.61
N LYS A 159 -6.02 1.73 17.23
CA LYS A 159 -5.97 2.85 18.17
C LYS A 159 -7.27 3.02 18.99
N LYS A 160 -8.42 2.70 18.41
CA LYS A 160 -9.71 2.72 19.15
C LYS A 160 -9.73 1.70 20.30
N ARG A 161 -9.03 0.58 20.13
CA ARG A 161 -8.91 -0.47 21.14
C ARG A 161 -7.77 -0.18 22.12
N GLY A 162 -6.69 0.41 21.62
CA GLY A 162 -5.43 0.64 22.34
C GLY A 162 -4.62 -0.63 22.50
N SER A 163 -3.49 -0.52 23.22
CA SER A 163 -2.69 -1.66 23.65
C SER A 163 -2.10 -1.42 25.04
N LYS A 164 -2.07 -2.44 25.88
CA LYS A 164 -1.42 -2.37 27.20
C LYS A 164 0.11 -2.42 27.07
N ASN A 165 0.62 -3.02 26.00
CA ASN A 165 2.05 -3.11 25.73
C ASN A 165 2.57 -1.78 25.13
N PRO A 166 3.57 -1.11 25.73
CA PRO A 166 4.06 0.20 25.27
C PRO A 166 4.73 0.15 23.88
N ASP A 167 5.38 -0.94 23.53
CA ASP A 167 6.02 -1.05 22.19
C ASP A 167 4.98 -1.24 21.08
N TYR A 168 3.93 -2.04 21.35
CA TYR A 168 2.81 -2.18 20.42
C TYR A 168 2.02 -0.88 20.27
N ARG A 169 1.89 -0.11 21.37
CA ARG A 169 1.25 1.21 21.33
C ARG A 169 2.03 2.18 20.45
N LYS A 170 3.38 2.20 20.53
CA LYS A 170 4.21 3.03 19.65
C LYS A 170 3.93 2.74 18.17
N TRP A 171 3.89 1.45 17.80
CA TRP A 171 3.57 1.03 16.44
C TRP A 171 2.16 1.49 16.01
N ILE A 172 1.16 1.25 16.85
CA ILE A 172 -0.23 1.66 16.59
C ILE A 172 -0.31 3.19 16.43
N ASP A 173 0.29 3.95 17.33
CA ASP A 173 0.25 5.41 17.31
C ASP A 173 0.93 6.00 16.07
N GLN A 174 2.02 5.40 15.61
CA GLN A 174 2.72 5.80 14.39
C GLN A 174 1.81 5.70 13.17
N TYR A 175 1.20 4.54 12.93
CA TYR A 175 0.33 4.33 11.77
C TYR A 175 -1.03 5.04 11.91
N ALA A 176 -1.49 5.33 13.11
CA ALA A 176 -2.69 6.13 13.36
C ALA A 176 -2.45 7.65 13.36
N ALA A 177 -1.22 8.09 13.20
CA ALA A 177 -0.86 9.51 13.26
C ALA A 177 -1.48 10.31 12.09
N GLU A 178 -1.91 11.53 12.36
CA GLU A 178 -2.45 12.43 11.34
C GLU A 178 -1.42 12.72 10.22
N GLY A 179 -0.13 12.82 10.57
CA GLY A 179 0.95 13.01 9.61
C GLY A 179 1.03 11.85 8.61
N TYR A 180 0.92 10.59 9.09
CA TYR A 180 0.88 9.43 8.23
C TYR A 180 -0.37 9.44 7.33
N GLY A 181 -1.53 9.80 7.87
CA GLY A 181 -2.76 9.98 7.09
C GLY A 181 -2.63 11.01 5.95
N LYS A 182 -1.90 12.12 6.18
CA LYS A 182 -1.61 13.11 5.13
C LYS A 182 -0.73 12.51 4.02
N THR A 183 0.27 11.72 4.38
CA THR A 183 1.11 10.98 3.42
C THR A 183 0.27 10.03 2.56
N VAL A 184 -0.62 9.26 3.18
CA VAL A 184 -1.56 8.38 2.46
C VAL A 184 -2.45 9.17 1.52
N GLN A 185 -3.01 10.29 1.97
CA GLN A 185 -3.91 11.11 1.16
C GLN A 185 -3.21 11.66 -0.10
N LEU A 186 -1.95 12.07 -0.01
CA LEU A 186 -1.18 12.50 -1.17
C LEU A 186 -1.10 11.40 -2.24
N VAL A 187 -0.88 10.15 -1.84
CA VAL A 187 -0.80 9.02 -2.78
C VAL A 187 -2.17 8.66 -3.36
N LEU A 188 -3.24 8.77 -2.56
CA LEU A 188 -4.62 8.63 -3.04
C LEU A 188 -5.00 9.70 -4.05
N ASP A 189 -4.61 10.95 -3.82
CA ASP A 189 -4.87 12.03 -4.77
C ASP A 189 -4.09 11.84 -6.09
N MET A 190 -2.86 11.29 -6.03
CA MET A 190 -2.10 10.94 -7.25
C MET A 190 -2.83 9.91 -8.09
N ILE A 191 -3.32 8.82 -7.49
CA ILE A 191 -4.03 7.78 -8.27
C ILE A 191 -5.40 8.23 -8.75
N ASP A 192 -6.11 9.03 -7.98
CA ASP A 192 -7.38 9.62 -8.39
C ASP A 192 -7.20 10.54 -9.61
N GLU A 193 -6.16 11.35 -9.63
CA GLU A 193 -5.84 12.23 -10.76
C GLU A 193 -5.37 11.44 -11.98
N GLU A 194 -4.42 10.52 -11.80
CA GLU A 194 -3.87 9.70 -12.89
C GLU A 194 -4.94 8.82 -13.54
N SER A 195 -5.89 8.31 -12.74
CA SER A 195 -6.98 7.46 -13.22
C SER A 195 -7.89 8.13 -14.25
N LYS A 196 -7.94 9.47 -14.30
CA LYS A 196 -8.75 10.21 -15.29
C LYS A 196 -8.28 9.97 -16.73
N ARG A 197 -7.01 9.57 -16.90
CA ARG A 197 -6.39 9.28 -18.20
C ARG A 197 -6.42 7.80 -18.58
N LEU A 198 -6.86 6.93 -17.66
CA LEU A 198 -6.89 5.48 -17.87
C LEU A 198 -8.22 5.04 -18.47
N ASP A 199 -8.15 4.17 -19.47
CA ASP A 199 -9.29 3.40 -19.98
C ASP A 199 -9.75 2.33 -18.97
N ALA A 200 -10.80 1.60 -19.32
CA ALA A 200 -11.40 0.59 -18.45
C ALA A 200 -10.44 -0.58 -18.13
N ASP A 201 -9.69 -1.03 -19.14
CA ASP A 201 -8.78 -2.17 -19.02
C ASP A 201 -7.59 -1.83 -18.11
N ARG A 202 -7.01 -0.64 -18.28
CA ARG A 202 -5.93 -0.14 -17.42
C ARG A 202 -6.41 0.09 -15.98
N LYS A 203 -7.62 0.59 -15.79
CA LYS A 203 -8.22 0.68 -14.46
C LYS A 203 -8.40 -0.69 -13.83
N GLN A 204 -8.80 -1.70 -14.60
CA GLN A 204 -8.92 -3.06 -14.09
C GLN A 204 -7.55 -3.64 -13.72
N ALA A 205 -6.53 -3.45 -14.55
CA ALA A 205 -5.15 -3.86 -14.23
C ALA A 205 -4.65 -3.21 -12.91
N CYS A 206 -4.97 -1.94 -12.67
CA CYS A 206 -4.69 -1.26 -11.42
C CYS A 206 -5.42 -1.91 -10.23
N VAL A 207 -6.69 -2.26 -10.38
CA VAL A 207 -7.46 -2.98 -9.34
C VAL A 207 -6.82 -4.34 -9.03
N ASP A 208 -6.45 -5.11 -10.05
CA ASP A 208 -5.87 -6.44 -9.88
C ASP A 208 -4.52 -6.39 -9.14
N LEU A 209 -3.70 -5.40 -9.43
CA LEU A 209 -2.43 -5.17 -8.72
C LEU A 209 -2.66 -4.73 -7.26
N PHE A 210 -3.60 -3.82 -7.03
CA PHE A 210 -3.97 -3.39 -5.69
C PHE A 210 -4.49 -4.56 -4.84
N VAL A 211 -5.37 -5.40 -5.40
CA VAL A 211 -5.87 -6.62 -4.74
C VAL A 211 -4.73 -7.61 -4.44
N THR A 212 -3.82 -7.81 -5.40
CA THR A 212 -2.68 -8.71 -5.22
C THR A 212 -1.77 -8.25 -4.10
N SER A 213 -1.39 -6.97 -4.08
CA SER A 213 -0.58 -6.41 -3.01
C SER A 213 -1.32 -6.43 -1.65
N SER A 214 -2.63 -6.20 -1.63
CA SER A 214 -3.43 -6.30 -0.40
C SER A 214 -3.47 -7.72 0.18
N ARG A 215 -3.41 -8.76 -0.68
CA ARG A 215 -3.23 -10.14 -0.23
C ARG A 215 -1.85 -10.35 0.39
N TYR A 216 -0.81 -9.75 -0.19
CA TYR A 216 0.53 -9.80 0.38
C TYR A 216 0.61 -9.06 1.72
N GLU A 217 -0.14 -7.98 1.93
CA GLU A 217 -0.23 -7.34 3.25
C GLU A 217 -0.79 -8.30 4.30
N TYR A 218 -1.90 -8.99 3.99
CA TYR A 218 -2.43 -10.03 4.88
C TYR A 218 -1.39 -11.12 5.17
N LEU A 219 -0.74 -11.62 4.12
CA LEU A 219 0.28 -12.67 4.24
C LEU A 219 1.51 -12.20 5.02
N PHE A 220 1.83 -10.91 5.03
CA PHE A 220 2.95 -10.37 5.78
C PHE A 220 2.74 -10.51 7.29
N TRP A 221 1.53 -10.25 7.79
CA TRP A 221 1.19 -10.52 9.20
C TRP A 221 1.12 -12.03 9.48
N ASP A 222 0.60 -12.82 8.55
CA ASP A 222 0.53 -14.28 8.70
C ASP A 222 1.93 -14.92 8.71
N MET A 223 2.85 -14.44 7.88
CA MET A 223 4.27 -14.79 7.90
C MET A 223 4.88 -14.57 9.30
N ALA A 224 4.64 -13.40 9.87
CA ALA A 224 5.16 -13.05 11.19
C ALA A 224 4.45 -13.85 12.31
N TRP A 225 3.16 -14.11 12.17
CA TRP A 225 2.43 -14.96 13.10
C TRP A 225 2.96 -16.39 13.15
N ARG A 226 3.37 -16.93 11.99
CA ARG A 226 3.91 -18.31 11.87
C ARG A 226 5.41 -18.39 12.01
N LEU A 227 6.13 -17.27 12.15
CA LEU A 227 7.60 -17.21 12.13
C LEU A 227 8.16 -17.92 10.88
N GLU A 228 7.64 -17.54 9.71
CA GLU A 228 7.90 -18.24 8.45
C GLU A 228 9.39 -18.28 8.11
N ALA A 229 9.86 -19.44 7.68
CA ALA A 229 11.23 -19.65 7.22
C ALA A 229 11.25 -20.45 5.90
N TRP A 230 12.33 -20.26 5.15
CA TRP A 230 12.58 -21.09 3.97
C TRP A 230 12.69 -22.56 4.38
N LYS A 231 12.03 -23.41 3.62
CA LYS A 231 12.20 -24.86 3.72
C LYS A 231 13.23 -25.31 2.69
N PRO A 232 13.99 -26.38 2.95
CA PRO A 232 14.88 -26.95 1.95
C PRO A 232 14.18 -27.34 0.65
#